data_979c86bdbba3fa3549fdf29c17e2364c
#
_entry.id   979c86bdbba3fa3549fdf29c17e2364c
#
_cell.length_a   1.000
_cell.length_b   1.000
_cell.length_c   1.000
_cell.angle_alpha   90.00
_cell.angle_beta   90.00
_cell.angle_gamma   90.00
#
_symmetry.space_group_name_H-M   'P 1'
#
loop_
_entity.id
_entity.type
_entity.pdbx_description
1 polymer ?
#
loop_
_entity_poly.entity_id
_entity_poly.type
_entity_poly.pdbx_seq_one_letter_code
_entity_poly.pdbx_strand_id
1 'polypeptide(L)'
;MNIRLLVVSKTDIPYIQEGIDVYAKRLKHYVNFDLEVIPALKDQKGASPDEIKEREAALILKRLEGADRIVLLDEHGKEHTSVGFSGYLQKQMNAGVRNLVFVVGGAFGFAPSVYAAAHDKISLSQMTFNHQMVRLFFVEQLYRAFTILHHEPYHNE
;
A
#
# COMPACT_ATOMS: atom_id res chain seq x y z
N MET A 1 8.86 5.05 13.23
CA MET A 1 8.10 5.32 11.99
C MET A 1 6.80 4.53 12.03
N ASN A 2 5.71 5.17 11.66
CA ASN A 2 4.43 4.50 11.49
C ASN A 2 4.23 4.21 10.00
N ILE A 3 3.82 2.99 9.67
CA ILE A 3 3.50 2.59 8.29
C ILE A 3 2.02 2.25 8.22
N ARG A 4 1.33 2.82 7.26
CA ARG A 4 -0.07 2.53 7.01
C ARG A 4 -0.26 2.07 5.57
N LEU A 5 -1.04 1.03 5.38
CA LEU A 5 -1.54 0.62 4.07
C LEU A 5 -2.99 1.06 3.96
N LEU A 6 -3.26 2.00 3.08
CA LEU A 6 -4.59 2.55 2.84
C LEU A 6 -5.18 1.87 1.61
N VAL A 7 -6.35 1.25 1.77
CA VAL A 7 -7.02 0.52 0.71
C VAL A 7 -8.46 0.97 0.55
N VAL A 8 -8.99 0.88 -0.66
CA VAL A 8 -10.39 1.20 -0.97
C VAL A 8 -11.21 -0.09 -0.90
N SER A 9 -12.25 -0.07 -0.11
CA SER A 9 -13.14 -1.18 0.23
C SER A 9 -12.45 -2.31 1.01
N LYS A 10 -13.24 -3.05 1.76
CA LYS A 10 -12.73 -4.16 2.60
C LYS A 10 -12.23 -5.32 1.75
N THR A 11 -11.32 -6.09 2.31
CA THR A 11 -10.92 -7.38 1.73
C THR A 11 -12.00 -8.39 2.05
N ASP A 12 -12.72 -8.85 1.02
CA ASP A 12 -13.86 -9.74 1.19
C ASP A 12 -13.55 -11.21 0.81
N ILE A 13 -12.39 -11.46 0.24
CA ILE A 13 -11.95 -12.82 -0.09
C ILE A 13 -11.30 -13.44 1.16
N PRO A 14 -11.91 -14.48 1.78
CA PRO A 14 -11.46 -14.98 3.08
C PRO A 14 -9.99 -15.39 3.14
N TYR A 15 -9.48 -16.11 2.14
CA TYR A 15 -8.08 -16.57 2.18
C TYR A 15 -7.08 -15.40 2.04
N ILE A 16 -7.48 -14.32 1.37
CA ILE A 16 -6.64 -13.11 1.27
C ILE A 16 -6.60 -12.39 2.61
N GLN A 17 -7.76 -12.18 3.24
CA GLN A 17 -7.83 -11.54 4.56
C GLN A 17 -7.05 -12.33 5.61
N GLU A 18 -7.18 -13.65 5.59
CA GLU A 18 -6.43 -14.52 6.49
C GLU A 18 -4.93 -14.37 6.30
N GLY A 19 -4.46 -14.36 5.06
CA GLY A 19 -3.05 -14.15 4.73
C GLY A 19 -2.54 -12.78 5.18
N ILE A 20 -3.32 -11.73 4.93
CA ILE A 20 -2.98 -10.38 5.38
C ILE A 20 -2.82 -10.34 6.91
N ASP A 21 -3.75 -10.94 7.63
CA ASP A 21 -3.72 -10.96 9.10
C ASP A 21 -2.47 -11.62 9.65
N VAL A 22 -2.02 -12.72 9.02
CA VAL A 22 -0.78 -13.41 9.40
C VAL A 22 0.42 -12.46 9.33
N TYR A 23 0.61 -11.79 8.20
CA TYR A 23 1.76 -10.92 8.02
C TYR A 23 1.64 -9.59 8.76
N ALA A 24 0.45 -9.03 8.87
CA ALA A 24 0.21 -7.83 9.66
C ALA A 24 0.58 -8.05 11.13
N LYS A 25 0.23 -9.21 11.68
CA LYS A 25 0.59 -9.59 13.05
C LYS A 25 2.12 -9.68 13.23
N ARG A 26 2.80 -10.29 12.26
CA ARG A 26 4.27 -10.39 12.29
C ARG A 26 4.94 -9.02 12.18
N LEU A 27 4.41 -8.14 11.35
CA LEU A 27 4.94 -6.79 11.16
C LEU A 27 4.97 -5.96 12.45
N LYS A 28 4.03 -6.17 13.35
CA LYS A 28 3.96 -5.44 14.62
C LYS A 28 5.17 -5.63 15.52
N HIS A 29 5.97 -6.66 15.29
CA HIS A 29 7.24 -6.85 16.01
C HIS A 29 8.34 -5.90 15.54
N TYR A 30 8.20 -5.27 14.38
CA TYR A 30 9.23 -4.44 13.75
C TYR A 30 8.84 -2.98 13.67
N VAL A 31 7.56 -2.70 13.43
CA VAL A 31 7.08 -1.36 13.12
C VAL A 31 5.62 -1.23 13.56
N ASN A 32 5.22 -0.01 13.84
CA ASN A 32 3.79 0.26 14.04
C ASN A 32 3.12 0.26 12.66
N PHE A 33 2.41 -0.83 12.37
CA PHE A 33 1.73 -1.04 11.08
C PHE A 33 0.22 -1.08 11.27
N ASP A 34 -0.50 -0.38 10.39
CA ASP A 34 -1.96 -0.39 10.34
C ASP A 34 -2.43 -0.53 8.89
N LEU A 35 -3.46 -1.33 8.68
CA LEU A 35 -4.18 -1.41 7.42
C LEU A 35 -5.51 -0.67 7.60
N GLU A 36 -5.66 0.45 6.90
CA GLU A 36 -6.86 1.27 6.97
C GLU A 36 -7.72 1.05 5.73
N VAL A 37 -8.99 0.79 5.94
CA VAL A 37 -9.96 0.56 4.86
C VAL A 37 -10.83 1.80 4.69
N ILE A 38 -10.84 2.35 3.47
CA ILE A 38 -11.82 3.36 3.08
C ILE A 38 -13.08 2.60 2.67
N PRO A 39 -14.25 2.88 3.26
CA PRO A 39 -15.48 2.20 2.88
C PRO A 39 -15.78 2.36 1.39
N ALA A 40 -16.33 1.30 0.79
CA ALA A 40 -16.74 1.34 -0.61
C ALA A 40 -17.75 2.47 -0.85
N LEU A 41 -17.65 3.09 -2.03
CA LEU A 41 -18.59 4.12 -2.45
C LEU A 41 -20.00 3.55 -2.48
N LYS A 42 -20.94 4.35 -1.98
CA LYS A 42 -22.37 4.07 -2.13
C LYS A 42 -22.84 4.62 -3.49
N ASP A 43 -23.79 3.92 -4.10
CA ASP A 43 -24.46 4.39 -5.32
C ASP A 43 -23.51 4.68 -6.49
N GLN A 44 -22.85 3.61 -6.98
CA GLN A 44 -22.01 3.69 -8.18
C GLN A 44 -22.77 3.43 -9.48
N LYS A 45 -24.08 3.20 -9.38
CA LYS A 45 -24.91 2.85 -10.54
C LYS A 45 -24.90 3.99 -11.57
N GLY A 46 -24.53 3.65 -12.81
CA GLY A 46 -24.47 4.62 -13.89
C GLY A 46 -23.24 5.53 -13.88
N ALA A 47 -22.35 5.41 -12.89
CA ALA A 47 -21.13 6.20 -12.85
C ALA A 47 -20.06 5.64 -13.80
N SER A 48 -19.36 6.52 -14.50
CA SER A 48 -18.20 6.13 -15.33
C SER A 48 -17.01 5.75 -14.46
N PRO A 49 -16.01 5.00 -14.99
CA PRO A 49 -14.77 4.74 -14.29
C PRO A 49 -14.07 6.02 -13.79
N ASP A 50 -14.08 7.08 -14.59
CA ASP A 50 -13.48 8.36 -14.20
C ASP A 50 -14.21 9.03 -13.04
N GLU A 51 -15.55 8.99 -13.04
CA GLU A 51 -16.35 9.50 -11.94
C GLU A 51 -16.10 8.72 -10.65
N ILE A 52 -15.99 7.40 -10.74
CA ILE A 52 -15.66 6.54 -9.59
C ILE A 52 -14.29 6.89 -9.03
N LYS A 53 -13.28 7.03 -9.89
CA LYS A 53 -11.93 7.42 -9.47
C LYS A 53 -11.91 8.77 -8.74
N GLU A 54 -12.66 9.75 -9.25
CA GLU A 54 -12.72 11.08 -8.62
C GLU A 54 -13.43 11.05 -7.26
N ARG A 55 -14.48 10.26 -7.12
CA ARG A 55 -15.17 10.09 -5.83
C ARG A 55 -14.28 9.38 -4.82
N GLU A 56 -13.57 8.33 -5.25
CA GLU A 56 -12.59 7.64 -4.40
C GLU A 56 -11.44 8.57 -4.01
N ALA A 57 -10.99 9.41 -4.94
CA ALA A 57 -9.90 10.36 -4.71
C ALA A 57 -10.20 11.31 -3.55
N ALA A 58 -11.41 11.82 -3.47
CA ALA A 58 -11.80 12.70 -2.38
C ALA A 58 -11.65 12.02 -1.01
N LEU A 59 -12.04 10.74 -0.92
CA LEU A 59 -11.91 9.96 0.31
C LEU A 59 -10.45 9.63 0.62
N ILE A 60 -9.68 9.27 -0.40
CA ILE A 60 -8.25 8.97 -0.25
C ILE A 60 -7.50 10.20 0.27
N LEU A 61 -7.67 11.34 -0.40
CA LEU A 61 -6.95 12.57 -0.06
C LEU A 61 -7.23 13.01 1.38
N LYS A 62 -8.46 12.85 1.84
CA LYS A 62 -8.82 13.16 3.22
C LYS A 62 -8.04 12.30 4.22
N ARG A 63 -7.84 11.01 3.90
CA ARG A 63 -7.12 10.07 4.77
C ARG A 63 -5.61 10.24 4.69
N LEU A 64 -5.10 10.98 3.70
CA LEU A 64 -3.67 11.25 3.54
C LEU A 64 -3.21 12.49 4.31
N GLU A 65 -4.11 13.23 4.93
CA GLU A 65 -3.75 14.39 5.76
C GLU A 65 -2.82 13.95 6.90
N GLY A 66 -1.72 14.67 7.08
CA GLY A 66 -0.72 14.37 8.11
C GLY A 66 0.31 13.29 7.71
N ALA A 67 0.24 12.73 6.51
CA ALA A 67 1.26 11.83 6.02
C ALA A 67 2.52 12.61 5.63
N ASP A 68 3.69 12.11 6.07
CA ASP A 68 4.98 12.72 5.68
C ASP A 68 5.42 12.23 4.31
N ARG A 69 5.08 11.00 3.96
CA ARG A 69 5.43 10.39 2.68
C ARG A 69 4.26 9.54 2.19
N ILE A 70 3.87 9.77 0.95
CA ILE A 70 2.76 9.07 0.30
C ILE A 70 3.32 8.30 -0.89
N VAL A 71 3.10 6.99 -0.91
CA VAL A 71 3.60 6.08 -1.95
C VAL A 71 2.42 5.32 -2.55
N LEU A 72 2.21 5.47 -3.84
CA LEU A 72 1.17 4.74 -4.53
C LEU A 72 1.70 3.39 -5.02
N LEU A 73 0.94 2.33 -4.80
CA LEU A 73 1.20 1.04 -5.42
C LEU A 73 0.52 1.04 -6.78
N ASP A 74 1.33 1.12 -7.82
CA ASP A 74 0.88 1.33 -9.20
C ASP A 74 1.78 0.53 -10.14
N GLU A 75 1.20 -0.22 -11.07
CA GLU A 75 1.96 -1.05 -12.02
C GLU A 75 2.92 -0.24 -12.90
N HIS A 76 2.69 1.06 -13.03
CA HIS A 76 3.57 1.98 -13.78
C HIS A 76 4.63 2.65 -12.88
N GLY A 77 4.70 2.29 -11.61
CA GLY A 77 5.68 2.81 -10.68
C GLY A 77 7.07 2.18 -10.86
N LYS A 78 7.99 2.60 -10.01
CA LYS A 78 9.35 2.06 -9.99
C LYS A 78 9.35 0.65 -9.40
N GLU A 79 9.99 -0.29 -10.07
CA GLU A 79 10.18 -1.64 -9.59
C GLU A 79 11.39 -1.71 -8.65
N HIS A 80 11.29 -2.59 -7.66
CA HIS A 80 12.37 -2.88 -6.71
C HIS A 80 12.52 -4.38 -6.56
N THR A 81 13.75 -4.82 -6.31
CA THR A 81 13.96 -6.15 -5.74
C THR A 81 13.52 -6.12 -4.27
N SER A 82 13.36 -7.26 -3.64
CA SER A 82 13.03 -7.32 -2.21
C SER A 82 14.10 -6.63 -1.36
N VAL A 83 15.38 -6.84 -1.68
CA VAL A 83 16.49 -6.15 -1.01
C VAL A 83 16.45 -4.65 -1.30
N GLY A 84 16.19 -4.25 -2.53
CA GLY A 84 16.06 -2.84 -2.90
C GLY A 84 14.91 -2.14 -2.15
N PHE A 85 13.79 -2.82 -1.97
CA PHE A 85 12.68 -2.28 -1.20
C PHE A 85 13.04 -2.11 0.28
N SER A 86 13.78 -3.06 0.87
CA SER A 86 14.26 -2.91 2.23
C SER A 86 15.16 -1.67 2.38
N GLY A 87 16.02 -1.42 1.39
CA GLY A 87 16.85 -0.22 1.34
C GLY A 87 16.02 1.06 1.22
N TYR A 88 14.94 1.03 0.44
CA TYR A 88 14.00 2.14 0.34
C TYR A 88 13.41 2.50 1.71
N LEU A 89 12.95 1.50 2.47
CA LEU A 89 12.42 1.71 3.81
C LEU A 89 13.47 2.29 4.76
N GLN A 90 14.67 1.75 4.74
CA GLN A 90 15.78 2.25 5.56
C GLN A 90 16.07 3.72 5.25
N LYS A 91 16.04 4.09 3.98
CA LYS A 91 16.24 5.47 3.55
C LYS A 91 15.14 6.40 4.10
N GLN A 92 13.89 5.95 4.11
CA GLN A 92 12.80 6.75 4.69
C GLN A 92 12.99 6.94 6.20
N MET A 93 13.39 5.90 6.90
CA MET A 93 13.69 5.99 8.34
C MET A 93 14.85 6.96 8.60
N ASN A 94 15.92 6.87 7.82
CA ASN A 94 17.09 7.76 7.95
C ASN A 94 16.72 9.22 7.64
N ALA A 95 15.75 9.45 6.77
CA ALA A 95 15.26 10.78 6.43
C ALA A 95 14.32 11.37 7.48
N GLY A 96 13.99 10.63 8.53
CA GLY A 96 13.12 11.09 9.60
C GLY A 96 11.63 11.04 9.28
N VAL A 97 11.22 10.26 8.30
CA VAL A 97 9.81 10.06 7.97
C VAL A 97 9.09 9.39 9.16
N ARG A 98 8.06 10.05 9.68
CA ARG A 98 7.29 9.52 10.82
C ARG A 98 6.06 8.77 10.38
N ASN A 99 5.36 9.27 9.37
CA ASN A 99 4.12 8.70 8.86
C ASN A 99 4.27 8.40 7.37
N LEU A 100 4.51 7.13 7.07
CA LEU A 100 4.66 6.61 5.71
C LEU A 100 3.37 5.89 5.34
N VAL A 101 2.72 6.34 4.26
CA VAL A 101 1.45 5.75 3.80
C VAL A 101 1.62 5.17 2.41
N PHE A 102 1.33 3.88 2.29
CA PHE A 102 1.19 3.21 1.00
C PHE A 102 -0.29 3.15 0.65
N VAL A 103 -0.63 3.36 -0.61
CA VAL A 103 -2.02 3.40 -1.05
C VAL A 103 -2.25 2.39 -2.17
N VAL A 104 -3.27 1.57 -2.01
CA VAL A 104 -3.79 0.69 -3.07
C VAL A 104 -5.10 1.29 -3.56
N GLY A 105 -5.18 1.59 -4.84
CA GLY A 105 -6.39 2.13 -5.46
C GLY A 105 -7.48 1.10 -5.61
N GLY A 106 -8.66 1.56 -6.04
CA GLY A 106 -9.76 0.69 -6.42
C GLY A 106 -9.52 0.04 -7.78
N ALA A 107 -10.56 -0.62 -8.30
CA ALA A 107 -10.48 -1.41 -9.54
C ALA A 107 -10.05 -0.60 -10.78
N PHE A 108 -10.28 0.71 -10.80
CA PHE A 108 -9.97 1.58 -11.94
C PHE A 108 -8.69 2.40 -11.75
N GLY A 109 -7.92 2.17 -10.68
CA GLY A 109 -6.69 2.90 -10.40
C GLY A 109 -6.93 4.24 -9.70
N PHE A 110 -6.00 5.18 -9.90
CA PHE A 110 -6.00 6.47 -9.22
C PHE A 110 -6.42 7.62 -10.14
N ALA A 111 -7.14 8.59 -9.57
CA ALA A 111 -7.41 9.85 -10.24
C ALA A 111 -6.14 10.73 -10.30
N PRO A 112 -6.08 11.69 -11.24
CA PRO A 112 -4.93 12.62 -11.35
C PRO A 112 -4.61 13.37 -10.05
N SER A 113 -5.61 13.72 -9.27
CA SER A 113 -5.42 14.42 -7.99
C SER A 113 -4.64 13.60 -6.97
N VAL A 114 -4.82 12.28 -6.96
CA VAL A 114 -4.07 11.38 -6.09
C VAL A 114 -2.62 11.27 -6.54
N TYR A 115 -2.41 11.14 -7.84
CA TYR A 115 -1.04 11.15 -8.39
C TYR A 115 -0.30 12.44 -8.04
N ALA A 116 -0.98 13.58 -8.10
CA ALA A 116 -0.38 14.88 -7.77
C ALA A 116 0.02 14.99 -6.29
N ALA A 117 -0.69 14.33 -5.39
CA ALA A 117 -0.41 14.32 -3.96
C ALA A 117 0.69 13.34 -3.56
N ALA A 118 1.01 12.36 -4.41
CA ALA A 118 1.97 11.31 -4.10
C ALA A 118 3.42 11.79 -4.24
N HIS A 119 4.29 11.24 -3.39
CA HIS A 119 5.73 11.47 -3.46
C HIS A 119 6.41 10.45 -4.35
N ASP A 120 5.98 9.19 -4.27
CA ASP A 120 6.56 8.09 -5.03
C ASP A 120 5.47 7.15 -5.55
N LYS A 121 5.83 6.37 -6.58
CA LYS A 121 5.03 5.25 -7.09
C LYS A 121 5.92 4.02 -7.12
N ILE A 122 5.43 2.92 -6.56
CA ILE A 122 6.15 1.64 -6.54
C ILE A 122 5.31 0.60 -7.25
N SER A 123 5.93 -0.14 -8.17
CA SER A 123 5.31 -1.30 -8.82
C SER A 123 5.83 -2.58 -8.20
N LEU A 124 4.91 -3.46 -7.80
CA LEU A 124 5.28 -4.80 -7.37
C LEU A 124 5.57 -5.72 -8.56
N SER A 125 4.97 -5.41 -9.72
CA SER A 125 5.13 -6.17 -10.95
C SER A 125 4.56 -5.38 -12.12
N GLN A 126 5.06 -5.62 -13.32
CA GLN A 126 4.43 -5.11 -14.54
C GLN A 126 3.13 -5.84 -14.86
N MET A 127 2.92 -7.02 -14.26
CA MET A 127 1.66 -7.74 -14.36
C MET A 127 0.60 -7.09 -13.48
N THR A 128 -0.62 -7.05 -13.96
CA THR A 128 -1.76 -6.53 -13.20
C THR A 128 -2.25 -7.58 -12.22
N PHE A 129 -2.36 -7.21 -10.97
CA PHE A 129 -2.93 -8.07 -9.93
C PHE A 129 -4.37 -7.68 -9.63
N ASN A 130 -5.15 -8.64 -9.16
CA ASN A 130 -6.42 -8.35 -8.51
C ASN A 130 -6.18 -7.37 -7.37
N HIS A 131 -7.06 -6.36 -7.22
CA HIS A 131 -6.89 -5.28 -6.24
C HIS A 131 -6.94 -5.73 -4.78
N GLN A 132 -7.42 -6.93 -4.49
CA GLN A 132 -7.33 -7.52 -3.16
C GLN A 132 -6.04 -8.34 -2.99
N MET A 133 -5.65 -9.09 -4.02
CA MET A 133 -4.42 -9.89 -3.99
C MET A 133 -3.17 -9.02 -3.81
N VAL A 134 -3.12 -7.85 -4.41
CA VAL A 134 -1.98 -6.94 -4.27
C VAL A 134 -1.75 -6.54 -2.80
N ARG A 135 -2.79 -6.46 -2.00
CA ARG A 135 -2.70 -6.16 -0.56
C ARG A 135 -1.90 -7.23 0.17
N LEU A 136 -2.18 -8.49 -0.12
CA LEU A 136 -1.46 -9.62 0.48
C LEU A 136 0.00 -9.64 0.05
N PHE A 137 0.27 -9.51 -1.23
CA PHE A 137 1.65 -9.46 -1.74
C PHE A 137 2.43 -8.31 -1.10
N PHE A 138 1.82 -7.15 -0.98
CA PHE A 138 2.49 -6.00 -0.40
C PHE A 138 2.81 -6.21 1.09
N VAL A 139 1.86 -6.68 1.87
CA VAL A 139 2.08 -6.90 3.31
C VAL A 139 3.15 -7.96 3.53
N GLU A 140 3.19 -9.01 2.71
CA GLU A 140 4.25 -10.02 2.76
C GLU A 140 5.61 -9.40 2.42
N GLN A 141 5.70 -8.59 1.36
CA GLN A 141 6.95 -7.93 0.98
C GLN A 141 7.41 -6.91 2.03
N LEU A 142 6.49 -6.23 2.67
CA LEU A 142 6.81 -5.32 3.76
C LEU A 142 7.40 -6.07 4.95
N TYR A 143 6.81 -7.20 5.32
CA TYR A 143 7.35 -8.10 6.34
C TYR A 143 8.74 -8.59 5.95
N ARG A 144 8.91 -9.09 4.72
CA ARG A 144 10.18 -9.56 4.18
C ARG A 144 11.26 -8.47 4.27
N ALA A 145 10.93 -7.25 3.92
CA ALA A 145 11.86 -6.13 3.98
C ALA A 145 12.39 -5.90 5.39
N PHE A 146 11.54 -5.97 6.41
CA PHE A 146 11.99 -5.83 7.80
C PHE A 146 12.85 -7.01 8.25
N THR A 147 12.55 -8.24 7.81
CA THR A 147 13.43 -9.38 8.11
C THR A 147 14.81 -9.20 7.50
N ILE A 148 14.89 -8.65 6.27
CA ILE A 148 16.17 -8.32 5.63
C ILE A 148 16.92 -7.29 6.44
N LEU A 149 16.27 -6.21 6.87
CA LEU A 149 16.89 -5.14 7.67
C LEU A 149 17.41 -5.64 9.02
N HIS A 150 16.76 -6.66 9.58
CA HIS A 150 17.17 -7.27 10.86
C HIS A 150 18.07 -8.50 10.70
N HIS A 151 18.51 -8.79 9.47
CA HIS A 151 19.40 -9.93 9.16
C HIS A 151 18.83 -11.29 9.58
N GLU A 152 17.52 -11.45 9.46
CA GLU A 152 16.82 -12.69 9.77
C GLU A 152 16.74 -13.61 8.55
N PRO A 153 16.67 -14.96 8.74
CA PRO A 153 16.77 -15.92 7.64
C PRO A 153 15.47 -16.20 6.90
N TYR A 154 14.58 -15.23 6.78
CA TYR A 154 13.31 -15.37 6.04
C TYR A 154 13.53 -15.26 4.53
N HIS A 155 14.36 -14.29 4.11
CA HIS A 155 14.64 -14.04 2.70
C HIS A 155 15.89 -14.80 2.26
N ASN A 156 15.77 -15.51 1.14
CA ASN A 156 16.88 -16.23 0.51
C ASN A 156 17.09 -15.69 -0.91
N GLU A 157 18.31 -15.33 -1.21
CA GLU A 157 18.78 -14.97 -2.54
C GLU A 157 19.82 -15.96 -3.04
#